data_e5713b110935927990bfe30cb2a76d59
#
_entry.id   e5713b110935927990bfe30cb2a76d59
#
_cell.length_a   1.000
_cell.length_b   1.000
_cell.length_c   1.000
_cell.angle_alpha   90.00
_cell.angle_beta   90.00
_cell.angle_gamma   90.00
#
_symmetry.space_group_name_H-M   'P 1'
#
loop_
_entity.id
_entity.type
_entity.pdbx_description
1 polymer ?
#
loop_
_entity_poly.entity_id
_entity_poly.type
_entity_poly.pdbx_seq_one_letter_code
_entity_poly.pdbx_strand_id
1 'polypeptide(L)'
;MTYTKILPDITVSSLTPRKKRFFLKYLARFLLLFENIRPVGSFLDNKRVVLVAAPHQSSKDEYLMILIILALDVDVCYLSAKWTMRRIPNPFEKSKDIDEQGVRWPLGWLQEKVFRKFGAIPVDRKENSRQYDSVVKELRKRDSFLLIVTPEGRFDADRFRTSFLYIA
;
A
#
# COMPACT_ATOMS: atom_id res chain seq x y z
N MET A 1 -1.83 -28.92 10.63
CA MET A 1 -1.85 -28.33 9.27
C MET A 1 -0.68 -27.39 9.15
N THR A 2 0.30 -27.73 8.35
CA THR A 2 1.52 -26.95 8.18
C THR A 2 1.20 -25.70 7.35
N TYR A 3 1.37 -24.53 7.96
CA TYR A 3 1.04 -23.22 7.41
C TYR A 3 1.77 -22.81 6.12
N THR A 4 2.63 -23.63 5.61
CA THR A 4 3.35 -23.51 4.33
C THR A 4 2.46 -23.61 3.09
N LYS A 5 1.18 -24.03 3.26
CA LYS A 5 0.27 -24.24 2.11
C LYS A 5 -0.47 -23.00 1.58
N ILE A 6 -0.49 -21.88 2.31
CA ILE A 6 -1.34 -20.73 1.93
C ILE A 6 -0.63 -19.81 0.91
N LEU A 7 0.70 -19.67 1.02
CA LEU A 7 1.51 -18.86 0.10
C LEU A 7 2.81 -19.60 -0.24
N PRO A 8 2.75 -20.82 -0.79
CA PRO A 8 3.93 -21.67 -1.00
C PRO A 8 4.87 -21.14 -2.07
N ASP A 9 4.37 -20.32 -2.97
CA ASP A 9 5.06 -19.90 -4.19
C ASP A 9 5.64 -18.47 -4.09
N ILE A 10 5.61 -17.86 -2.89
CA ILE A 10 6.23 -16.55 -2.65
C ILE A 10 7.50 -16.70 -1.82
N THR A 11 8.62 -16.32 -2.42
CA THR A 11 9.90 -16.25 -1.72
C THR A 11 10.13 -14.83 -1.21
N VAL A 12 10.38 -14.71 0.10
CA VAL A 12 10.67 -13.41 0.73
C VAL A 12 12.12 -13.39 1.15
N SER A 13 12.88 -12.45 0.58
CA SER A 13 14.29 -12.24 0.87
C SER A 13 14.55 -11.96 2.37
N SER A 14 15.73 -12.34 2.86
CA SER A 14 16.21 -12.00 4.20
C SER A 14 16.40 -10.50 4.41
N LEU A 15 16.64 -9.74 3.34
CA LEU A 15 16.83 -8.29 3.36
C LEU A 15 15.51 -7.51 3.32
N THR A 16 14.40 -8.18 2.97
CA THR A 16 13.06 -7.55 2.96
C THR A 16 12.68 -7.09 4.37
N PRO A 17 12.27 -5.82 4.56
CA PRO A 17 11.86 -5.32 5.86
C PRO A 17 10.71 -6.15 6.44
N ARG A 18 10.81 -6.50 7.72
CA ARG A 18 9.82 -7.33 8.42
C ARG A 18 9.21 -6.58 9.59
N LYS A 19 7.91 -6.79 9.79
CA LYS A 19 7.19 -6.28 10.96
C LYS A 19 6.24 -7.33 11.50
N LYS A 20 6.62 -7.92 12.61
CA LYS A 20 5.80 -8.95 13.26
C LYS A 20 4.45 -8.36 13.71
N ARG A 21 3.37 -8.90 13.18
CA ARG A 21 1.98 -8.55 13.51
C ARG A 21 1.19 -9.83 13.76
N PHE A 22 1.52 -10.53 14.84
CA PHE A 22 1.04 -11.90 15.11
C PHE A 22 -0.45 -12.08 14.78
N PHE A 23 -1.33 -11.32 15.42
CA PHE A 23 -2.78 -11.45 15.21
C PHE A 23 -3.19 -11.18 13.77
N LEU A 24 -2.72 -10.08 13.19
CA LEU A 24 -3.08 -9.69 11.81
C LEU A 24 -2.56 -10.68 10.77
N LYS A 25 -1.41 -11.28 11.01
CA LYS A 25 -0.84 -12.33 10.15
C LYS A 25 -1.76 -13.54 10.05
N TYR A 26 -2.21 -14.07 11.18
CA TYR A 26 -3.06 -15.26 11.17
C TYR A 26 -4.47 -14.94 10.65
N LEU A 27 -5.01 -13.77 10.96
CA LEU A 27 -6.27 -13.29 10.39
C LEU A 27 -6.17 -13.16 8.86
N ALA A 28 -5.10 -12.54 8.34
CA ALA A 28 -4.88 -12.41 6.91
C ALA A 28 -4.75 -13.77 6.21
N ARG A 29 -4.01 -14.71 6.82
CA ARG A 29 -3.90 -16.08 6.30
C ARG A 29 -5.24 -16.80 6.28
N PHE A 30 -6.05 -16.62 7.32
CA PHE A 30 -7.39 -17.19 7.37
C PHE A 30 -8.29 -16.62 6.26
N LEU A 31 -8.29 -15.31 6.07
CA LEU A 31 -9.06 -14.66 5.01
C LEU A 31 -8.61 -15.10 3.61
N LEU A 32 -7.31 -15.25 3.38
CA LEU A 32 -6.77 -15.74 2.11
C LEU A 32 -7.21 -17.16 1.74
N LEU A 33 -7.67 -17.97 2.72
CA LEU A 33 -8.23 -19.30 2.42
C LEU A 33 -9.54 -19.23 1.61
N PHE A 34 -10.28 -18.14 1.73
CA PHE A 34 -11.53 -17.91 1.02
C PHE A 34 -11.34 -17.21 -0.33
N GLU A 35 -10.15 -16.70 -0.59
CA GLU A 35 -9.82 -16.08 -1.85
C GLU A 35 -9.24 -17.12 -2.82
N ASN A 36 -9.83 -17.21 -4.01
CA ASN A 36 -9.33 -18.11 -5.04
C ASN A 36 -8.18 -17.48 -5.82
N ILE A 37 -7.05 -17.21 -5.11
CA ILE A 37 -5.84 -16.64 -5.68
C ILE A 37 -4.65 -17.55 -5.39
N ARG A 38 -3.68 -17.54 -6.30
CA ARG A 38 -2.40 -18.21 -6.15
C ARG A 38 -1.28 -17.22 -6.47
N PRO A 39 -0.88 -16.37 -5.51
CA PRO A 39 0.22 -15.44 -5.72
C PRO A 39 1.53 -16.20 -5.85
N VAL A 40 2.32 -15.84 -6.87
CA VAL A 40 3.62 -16.42 -7.15
C VAL A 40 4.66 -15.31 -7.33
N GLY A 41 5.89 -15.57 -6.96
CA GLY A 41 6.99 -14.62 -7.19
C GLY A 41 8.01 -14.57 -6.07
N SER A 42 8.93 -13.62 -6.19
CA SER A 42 9.98 -13.40 -5.20
C SER A 42 10.18 -11.92 -4.95
N PHE A 43 10.42 -11.56 -3.71
CA PHE A 43 10.89 -10.22 -3.38
C PHE A 43 12.37 -10.10 -3.72
N LEU A 44 12.75 -8.96 -4.27
CA LEU A 44 14.15 -8.67 -4.60
C LEU A 44 15.02 -8.73 -3.34
N ASP A 45 16.23 -9.26 -3.49
CA ASP A 45 17.23 -9.34 -2.43
C ASP A 45 17.93 -7.99 -2.26
N ASN A 46 17.17 -6.99 -1.84
CA ASN A 46 17.64 -5.64 -1.60
C ASN A 46 16.94 -5.03 -0.38
N LYS A 47 17.65 -4.16 0.34
CA LYS A 47 17.12 -3.42 1.49
C LYS A 47 16.14 -2.33 1.10
N ARG A 48 16.26 -1.79 -0.11
CA ARG A 48 15.43 -0.69 -0.61
C ARG A 48 14.80 -1.13 -1.92
N VAL A 49 13.49 -1.32 -1.90
CA VAL A 49 12.73 -1.84 -3.03
C VAL A 49 11.52 -0.95 -3.29
N VAL A 50 11.31 -0.61 -4.55
CA VAL A 50 10.06 -0.01 -5.02
C VAL A 50 9.29 -1.08 -5.79
N LEU A 51 8.13 -1.46 -5.27
CA LEU A 51 7.21 -2.40 -5.89
C LEU A 51 6.11 -1.63 -6.63
N VAL A 52 6.04 -1.84 -7.93
CA VAL A 52 4.99 -1.27 -8.76
C VAL A 52 3.81 -2.25 -8.79
N ALA A 53 2.68 -1.84 -8.21
CA ALA A 53 1.45 -2.61 -8.21
C ALA A 53 0.55 -2.15 -9.36
N ALA A 54 0.52 -2.93 -10.42
CA ALA A 54 -0.27 -2.65 -11.63
C ALA A 54 -0.79 -3.96 -12.26
N PRO A 55 -1.95 -3.96 -12.91
CA PRO A 55 -2.94 -2.85 -12.95
C PRO A 55 -3.68 -2.71 -11.62
N HIS A 56 -4.04 -1.47 -11.27
CA HIS A 56 -4.83 -1.17 -10.07
C HIS A 56 -6.24 -0.76 -10.49
N GLN A 57 -7.11 -1.73 -10.66
CA GLN A 57 -8.43 -1.55 -11.28
C GLN A 57 -9.58 -1.61 -10.28
N SER A 58 -9.35 -2.14 -9.09
CA SER A 58 -10.41 -2.31 -8.10
C SER A 58 -9.92 -2.22 -6.66
N SER A 59 -10.84 -1.95 -5.74
CA SER A 59 -10.59 -2.02 -4.30
C SER A 59 -10.24 -3.45 -3.83
N LYS A 60 -10.60 -4.46 -4.63
CA LYS A 60 -10.25 -5.86 -4.34
C LYS A 60 -8.75 -6.09 -4.45
N ASP A 61 -8.09 -5.42 -5.39
CA ASP A 61 -6.63 -5.53 -5.59
C ASP A 61 -5.88 -5.00 -4.36
N GLU A 62 -6.32 -3.87 -3.82
CA GLU A 62 -5.77 -3.32 -2.57
C GLU A 62 -5.97 -4.27 -1.39
N TYR A 63 -7.18 -4.79 -1.25
CA TYR A 63 -7.52 -5.74 -0.20
C TYR A 63 -6.63 -6.99 -0.24
N LEU A 64 -6.49 -7.62 -1.42
CA LEU A 64 -5.66 -8.81 -1.61
C LEU A 64 -4.18 -8.51 -1.33
N MET A 65 -3.68 -7.38 -1.80
CA MET A 65 -2.31 -6.94 -1.54
C MET A 65 -2.05 -6.77 -0.03
N ILE A 66 -2.97 -6.13 0.69
CA ILE A 66 -2.87 -5.97 2.15
C ILE A 66 -2.84 -7.34 2.84
N LEU A 67 -3.71 -8.26 2.46
CA LEU A 67 -3.72 -9.60 3.03
C LEU A 67 -2.41 -10.35 2.81
N ILE A 68 -1.85 -10.30 1.59
CA ILE A 68 -0.58 -10.96 1.25
C ILE A 68 0.56 -10.37 2.10
N ILE A 69 0.66 -9.05 2.17
CA ILE A 69 1.67 -8.33 2.96
C ILE A 69 1.61 -8.72 4.44
N LEU A 70 0.41 -8.72 5.03
CA LEU A 70 0.21 -9.10 6.42
C LEU A 70 0.50 -10.58 6.66
N ALA A 71 0.09 -11.47 5.75
CA ALA A 71 0.33 -12.90 5.86
C ALA A 71 1.82 -13.27 5.80
N LEU A 72 2.64 -12.45 5.13
CA LEU A 72 4.09 -12.62 4.98
C LEU A 72 4.91 -11.88 6.04
N ASP A 73 4.30 -11.10 6.94
CA ASP A 73 4.99 -10.21 7.92
C ASP A 73 5.91 -9.19 7.25
N VAL A 74 5.62 -8.75 6.03
CA VAL A 74 6.42 -7.74 5.33
C VAL A 74 6.07 -6.36 5.84
N ASP A 75 7.09 -5.55 6.14
CA ASP A 75 6.89 -4.13 6.47
C ASP A 75 6.94 -3.29 5.20
N VAL A 76 5.83 -2.65 4.88
CA VAL A 76 5.69 -1.85 3.68
C VAL A 76 5.42 -0.41 4.01
N CYS A 77 5.77 0.47 3.09
CA CYS A 77 5.22 1.82 3.00
C CYS A 77 4.51 1.99 1.65
N TYR A 78 3.53 2.87 1.61
CA TYR A 78 2.76 3.15 0.40
C TYR A 78 2.34 4.61 0.37
N LEU A 79 2.15 5.14 -0.84
CA LEU A 79 1.69 6.50 -1.03
C LEU A 79 0.18 6.56 -0.84
N SER A 80 -0.28 7.48 0.01
CA SER A 80 -1.71 7.68 0.25
C SER A 80 -2.04 9.16 0.06
N ALA A 81 -3.11 9.46 -0.66
CA ALA A 81 -3.58 10.82 -0.77
C ALA A 81 -3.95 11.37 0.62
N LYS A 82 -3.48 12.56 0.95
CA LYS A 82 -3.67 13.17 2.28
C LYS A 82 -5.13 13.24 2.71
N TRP A 83 -6.04 13.44 1.76
CA TRP A 83 -7.46 13.52 2.04
C TRP A 83 -8.07 12.15 2.41
N THR A 84 -7.63 11.04 1.79
CA THR A 84 -8.15 9.70 2.08
C THR A 84 -7.82 9.24 3.49
N MET A 85 -6.78 9.80 4.09
CA MET A 85 -6.37 9.44 5.45
C MET A 85 -7.34 9.91 6.53
N ARG A 86 -8.23 10.89 6.23
CA ARG A 86 -9.17 11.48 7.20
C ARG A 86 -10.61 11.45 6.77
N ARG A 87 -10.92 10.90 5.61
CA ARG A 87 -12.27 10.84 5.05
C ARG A 87 -12.64 9.40 4.72
N ILE A 88 -13.91 9.08 4.82
CA ILE A 88 -14.44 7.81 4.35
C ILE A 88 -14.83 7.98 2.89
N PRO A 89 -14.35 7.11 1.97
CA PRO A 89 -14.78 7.15 0.59
C PRO A 89 -16.30 7.03 0.47
N ASN A 90 -16.90 7.90 -0.31
CA ASN A 90 -18.32 7.82 -0.62
C ASN A 90 -18.48 7.27 -2.04
N PRO A 91 -18.95 6.02 -2.24
CA PRO A 91 -19.08 5.41 -3.55
C PRO A 91 -20.13 6.09 -4.43
N PHE A 92 -21.02 6.90 -3.84
CA PHE A 92 -22.08 7.62 -4.57
C PHE A 92 -21.66 9.02 -4.97
N GLU A 93 -20.50 9.48 -4.56
CA GLU A 93 -20.02 10.84 -4.84
C GLU A 93 -19.35 10.90 -6.21
N LYS A 94 -20.00 11.63 -7.13
CA LYS A 94 -19.49 11.92 -8.47
C LYS A 94 -18.76 13.27 -8.52
N SER A 95 -18.12 13.70 -7.44
CA SER A 95 -17.39 14.97 -7.43
C SER A 95 -16.28 14.98 -8.46
N LYS A 96 -16.20 16.07 -9.24
CA LYS A 96 -15.11 16.30 -10.20
C LYS A 96 -13.78 16.58 -9.49
N ASP A 97 -13.84 17.08 -8.27
CA ASP A 97 -12.63 17.38 -7.48
C ASP A 97 -12.29 16.19 -6.56
N ILE A 98 -11.32 15.42 -6.99
CA ILE A 98 -10.89 14.18 -6.33
C ILE A 98 -10.38 14.45 -4.92
N ASP A 99 -9.82 15.64 -4.69
CA ASP A 99 -9.24 16.00 -3.40
C ASP A 99 -10.29 16.36 -2.33
N GLU A 100 -11.55 16.47 -2.72
CA GLU A 100 -12.68 16.75 -1.82
C GLU A 100 -13.64 15.58 -1.64
N GLN A 101 -13.39 14.45 -2.30
CA GLN A 101 -14.22 13.27 -2.19
C GLN A 101 -14.24 12.70 -0.77
N GLY A 102 -15.38 12.11 -0.43
CA GLY A 102 -15.58 11.42 0.84
C GLY A 102 -16.06 12.32 1.98
N VAL A 103 -16.64 11.66 2.95
CA VAL A 103 -17.26 12.31 4.12
C VAL A 103 -16.23 12.46 5.23
N ARG A 104 -16.11 13.66 5.79
CA ARG A 104 -15.35 13.87 7.04
C ARG A 104 -16.12 13.21 8.19
N TRP A 105 -15.38 12.49 9.01
CA TRP A 105 -15.97 11.88 10.20
C TRP A 105 -15.14 12.25 11.45
N PRO A 106 -15.78 12.23 12.63
CA PRO A 106 -15.14 12.77 13.84
C PRO A 106 -13.84 12.05 14.25
N LEU A 107 -13.71 10.76 13.89
CA LEU A 107 -12.51 9.96 14.20
C LEU A 107 -11.47 9.92 13.07
N GLY A 108 -11.52 10.85 12.10
CA GLY A 108 -10.56 10.90 11.00
C GLY A 108 -9.10 10.99 11.43
N TRP A 109 -8.82 11.61 12.58
CA TRP A 109 -7.48 11.63 13.18
C TRP A 109 -6.99 10.23 13.61
N LEU A 110 -7.92 9.38 14.09
CA LEU A 110 -7.59 7.99 14.45
C LEU A 110 -7.31 7.17 13.21
N GLN A 111 -8.11 7.34 12.16
CA GLN A 111 -7.89 6.72 10.86
C GLN A 111 -6.50 7.08 10.30
N GLU A 112 -6.12 8.36 10.35
CA GLU A 112 -4.77 8.79 9.92
C GLU A 112 -3.68 8.09 10.72
N LYS A 113 -3.81 8.01 12.05
CA LYS A 113 -2.84 7.29 12.90
C LYS A 113 -2.72 5.81 12.50
N VAL A 114 -3.85 5.16 12.22
CA VAL A 114 -3.88 3.77 11.76
C VAL A 114 -3.15 3.64 10.42
N PHE A 115 -3.47 4.46 9.42
CA PHE A 115 -2.82 4.41 8.11
C PHE A 115 -1.31 4.63 8.22
N ARG A 116 -0.87 5.62 9.00
CA ARG A 116 0.56 5.85 9.25
C ARG A 116 1.24 4.66 9.93
N LYS A 117 0.57 4.02 10.89
CA LYS A 117 1.07 2.79 11.56
C LYS A 117 1.24 1.63 10.57
N PHE A 118 0.42 1.59 9.52
CA PHE A 118 0.50 0.63 8.42
C PHE A 118 1.41 1.07 7.27
N GLY A 119 2.14 2.17 7.42
CA GLY A 119 3.16 2.58 6.47
C GLY A 119 2.71 3.61 5.43
N ALA A 120 1.51 4.20 5.57
CA ALA A 120 1.07 5.25 4.66
C ALA A 120 1.96 6.49 4.74
N ILE A 121 2.45 6.94 3.59
CA ILE A 121 3.14 8.20 3.42
C ILE A 121 2.15 9.16 2.74
N PRO A 122 1.75 10.24 3.44
CA PRO A 122 0.77 11.18 2.89
C PRO A 122 1.38 11.98 1.74
N VAL A 123 0.65 12.05 0.63
CA VAL A 123 1.02 12.84 -0.54
C VAL A 123 -0.04 13.89 -0.78
N ASP A 124 0.39 15.14 -0.92
CA ASP A 124 -0.49 16.24 -1.30
C ASP A 124 -0.47 16.41 -2.82
N ARG A 125 -1.56 16.07 -3.48
CA ARG A 125 -1.64 16.11 -4.95
C ARG A 125 -1.72 17.52 -5.53
N LYS A 126 -1.99 18.53 -4.69
CA LYS A 126 -2.05 19.94 -5.09
C LYS A 126 -0.64 20.56 -5.21
N GLU A 127 0.35 20.01 -4.54
CA GLU A 127 1.74 20.46 -4.62
C GLU A 127 2.50 19.70 -5.73
N ASN A 128 2.43 20.15 -6.96
CA ASN A 128 2.89 19.46 -8.17
C ASN A 128 4.29 18.79 -8.08
N SER A 129 5.37 19.54 -7.93
CA SER A 129 6.74 18.97 -7.99
C SER A 129 7.32 18.61 -6.61
N ARG A 130 6.91 19.33 -5.56
CA ARG A 130 7.47 19.16 -4.21
C ARG A 130 6.94 17.96 -3.42
N GLN A 131 5.85 17.35 -3.88
CA GLN A 131 5.25 16.21 -3.20
C GLN A 131 6.21 15.01 -3.11
N TYR A 132 7.01 14.79 -4.16
CA TYR A 132 7.97 13.67 -4.18
C TYR A 132 9.20 13.94 -3.33
N ASP A 133 9.61 15.20 -3.18
CA ASP A 133 10.73 15.58 -2.30
C ASP A 133 10.45 15.18 -0.86
N SER A 134 9.21 15.36 -0.39
CA SER A 134 8.80 14.97 0.96
C SER A 134 8.83 13.45 1.13
N VAL A 135 8.41 12.69 0.11
CA VAL A 135 8.45 11.21 0.11
C VAL A 135 9.90 10.73 0.13
N VAL A 136 10.74 11.25 -0.75
CA VAL A 136 12.17 10.90 -0.81
C VAL A 136 12.87 11.22 0.52
N LYS A 137 12.58 12.38 1.12
CA LYS A 137 13.12 12.77 2.42
C LYS A 137 12.69 11.81 3.54
N GLU A 138 11.46 11.32 3.49
CA GLU A 138 10.96 10.33 4.47
C GLU A 138 11.62 8.96 4.26
N LEU A 139 11.76 8.51 3.02
CA LEU A 139 12.41 7.24 2.69
C LEU A 139 13.91 7.23 3.00
N ARG A 140 14.60 8.36 2.80
CA ARG A 140 16.04 8.49 3.12
C ARG A 140 16.36 8.30 4.60
N LYS A 141 15.39 8.52 5.49
CA LYS A 141 15.54 8.29 6.94
C LYS A 141 15.52 6.82 7.32
N ARG A 142 15.14 5.92 6.38
CA ARG A 142 14.97 4.50 6.61
C ARG A 142 16.17 3.73 6.06
N ASP A 143 16.73 2.83 6.85
CA ASP A 143 17.81 1.94 6.41
C ASP A 143 17.32 0.92 5.38
N SER A 144 16.08 0.49 5.52
CA SER A 144 15.40 -0.43 4.61
C SER A 144 13.94 -0.03 4.40
N PHE A 145 13.42 -0.26 3.22
CA PHE A 145 12.00 -0.08 2.92
C PHE A 145 11.54 -0.94 1.75
N LEU A 146 10.27 -1.29 1.75
CA LEU A 146 9.52 -1.76 0.59
C LEU A 146 8.42 -0.73 0.33
N LEU A 147 8.59 0.10 -0.71
CA LEU A 147 7.61 1.08 -1.13
C LEU A 147 6.70 0.49 -2.19
N ILE A 148 5.39 0.49 -1.94
CA ILE A 148 4.39 0.12 -2.93
C ILE A 148 3.86 1.38 -3.59
N VAL A 149 3.87 1.40 -4.91
CA VAL A 149 3.32 2.48 -5.72
C VAL A 149 2.34 1.93 -6.75
N THR A 150 1.23 2.63 -6.95
CA THR A 150 0.28 2.38 -8.02
C THR A 150 0.48 3.47 -9.08
N PRO A 151 1.08 3.15 -10.24
CA PRO A 151 1.48 4.18 -11.22
C PRO A 151 0.28 4.85 -11.88
N GLU A 152 -0.86 4.20 -11.91
CA GLU A 152 -2.11 4.78 -12.40
C GLU A 152 -2.60 5.90 -11.48
N GLY A 153 -2.41 5.74 -10.17
CA GLY A 153 -2.85 6.70 -9.14
C GLY A 153 -4.36 6.86 -9.01
N ARG A 154 -5.15 6.19 -9.86
CA ARG A 154 -6.62 6.14 -9.90
C ARG A 154 -7.08 4.87 -10.59
N PHE A 155 -8.26 4.36 -10.22
CA PHE A 155 -8.84 3.14 -10.82
C PHE A 155 -9.26 3.33 -12.30
N ASP A 156 -9.47 4.56 -12.74
CA ASP A 156 -9.93 4.92 -14.07
C ASP A 156 -8.86 5.62 -14.92
N ALA A 157 -7.60 5.46 -14.58
CA ALA A 157 -6.52 6.15 -15.29
C ALA A 157 -6.09 5.36 -16.53
N ASP A 158 -6.10 6.04 -17.67
CA ASP A 158 -5.63 5.50 -18.97
C ASP A 158 -4.11 5.58 -19.13
N ARG A 159 -3.40 6.16 -18.16
CA ARG A 159 -1.97 6.45 -18.27
C ARG A 159 -1.21 6.06 -17.01
N PHE A 160 -0.06 5.42 -17.22
CA PHE A 160 0.94 5.26 -16.17
C PHE A 160 1.67 6.58 -15.89
N ARG A 161 1.75 6.93 -14.61
CA ARG A 161 2.56 8.07 -14.17
C ARG A 161 3.97 7.58 -13.89
N THR A 162 4.95 8.15 -14.56
CA THR A 162 6.37 7.79 -14.39
C THR A 162 7.03 8.48 -13.20
N SER A 163 6.29 9.31 -12.48
CA SER A 163 6.81 10.07 -11.34
C SER A 163 7.38 9.23 -10.20
N PHE A 164 7.01 7.96 -10.10
CA PHE A 164 7.64 7.04 -9.13
C PHE A 164 9.11 6.76 -9.44
N LEU A 165 9.57 6.96 -10.68
CA LEU A 165 10.97 6.81 -11.06
C LEU A 165 11.88 7.85 -10.38
N TYR A 166 11.33 8.97 -9.95
CA TYR A 166 12.10 9.96 -9.16
C TYR A 166 12.30 9.52 -7.71
N ILE A 167 11.60 8.47 -7.27
CA ILE A 167 11.66 7.94 -5.92
C ILE A 167 12.61 6.73 -5.85
N ALA A 168 12.74 6.01 -6.95
CA ALA A 168 13.58 4.82 -7.07
C ALA A 168 15.05 5.19 -7.18
#